data_9c1e7ab8709c334f11561e16e8df27dc
#
_entry.id   9c1e7ab8709c334f11561e16e8df27dc
#
_cell.length_a   1.000
_cell.length_b   1.000
_cell.length_c   1.000
_cell.angle_alpha   90.00
_cell.angle_beta   90.00
_cell.angle_gamma   90.00
#
_symmetry.space_group_name_H-M   'P 1'
#
loop_
_entity.id
_entity.type
_entity.pdbx_description
1 polymer ?
#
loop_
_entity_poly.entity_id
_entity_poly.type
_entity_poly.pdbx_seq_one_letter_code
_entity_poly.pdbx_strand_id
1 'polypeptide(L)'
;MSEYQNIHYIDEDVVLMTDIKDLSEYNAAKMDSYIFLACRKGKLQVDINGKSYMVHGNTNITFLPNNYVDNILIGVDANIVMLKLSVRIVSELMREHIDSWNRMIYVHKAYSMPSGEEQEEQMQYYYRLILSKMSSAPKPYHKEIIRSIIHAILLEMLSNMEMNGTRSEDDETRVKSHFNRFLNMLSNTSVKHRPVKYYADKLCMSSKYLSEVCKKVSQKSACTWIEEFTNEDIRYHLF
;
A
#
# COMPACT_ATOMS: atom_id res chain seq x y z
N MET A 1 10.80 -30.23 3.87
CA MET A 1 11.04 -29.55 5.16
C MET A 1 11.28 -28.10 4.82
N SER A 2 10.28 -27.23 5.03
CA SER A 2 10.39 -25.82 4.69
C SER A 2 11.28 -25.15 5.73
N GLU A 3 12.48 -24.75 5.31
CA GLU A 3 13.44 -24.04 6.14
C GLU A 3 13.00 -22.60 6.33
N TYR A 4 12.51 -22.34 7.54
CA TYR A 4 12.60 -21.11 8.33
C TYR A 4 12.41 -19.77 7.60
N GLN A 5 11.18 -19.47 7.31
CA GLN A 5 10.71 -18.08 7.34
C GLN A 5 10.76 -17.66 8.82
N ASN A 6 11.63 -16.70 9.16
CA ASN A 6 11.68 -16.17 10.52
C ASN A 6 10.45 -15.28 10.75
N ILE A 7 9.37 -15.88 11.24
CA ILE A 7 8.17 -15.15 11.65
C ILE A 7 8.50 -14.52 13.01
N HIS A 8 8.50 -13.20 13.08
CA HIS A 8 8.75 -12.46 14.32
C HIS A 8 7.46 -12.11 15.05
N TYR A 9 6.39 -11.89 14.29
CA TYR A 9 5.09 -11.53 14.82
C TYR A 9 3.99 -11.95 13.87
N ILE A 10 2.90 -12.45 14.42
CA ILE A 10 1.69 -12.75 13.69
C ILE A 10 0.47 -12.52 14.60
N ASP A 11 -0.47 -11.73 14.11
CA ASP A 11 -1.83 -11.63 14.64
C ASP A 11 -2.82 -11.47 13.47
N GLU A 12 -4.08 -11.13 13.74
CA GLU A 12 -5.13 -10.98 12.75
C GLU A 12 -4.90 -9.84 11.75
N ASP A 13 -4.10 -8.82 12.14
CA ASP A 13 -3.88 -7.60 11.34
C ASP A 13 -2.47 -7.44 10.83
N VAL A 14 -1.49 -8.06 11.50
CA VAL A 14 -0.07 -7.77 11.29
C VAL A 14 0.73 -9.07 11.21
N VAL A 15 1.53 -9.19 10.15
CA VAL A 15 2.53 -10.26 10.03
C VAL A 15 3.87 -9.62 9.71
N LEU A 16 4.91 -9.94 10.49
CA LEU A 16 6.28 -9.54 10.22
C LEU A 16 7.16 -10.77 10.05
N MET A 17 7.83 -10.85 8.90
CA MET A 17 8.73 -11.95 8.55
C MET A 17 10.05 -11.42 8.01
N THR A 18 11.14 -12.14 8.27
CA THR A 18 12.47 -11.84 7.72
C THR A 18 13.06 -13.05 7.03
N ASP A 19 14.12 -12.82 6.24
CA ASP A 19 14.83 -13.86 5.48
C ASP A 19 13.90 -14.73 4.65
N ILE A 20 12.95 -14.08 3.98
CA ILE A 20 11.95 -14.75 3.15
C ILE A 20 12.65 -15.37 1.95
N LYS A 21 12.45 -16.68 1.76
CA LYS A 21 12.95 -17.44 0.62
C LYS A 21 11.83 -17.93 -0.27
N ASP A 22 10.60 -17.92 0.20
CA ASP A 22 9.43 -18.37 -0.51
C ASP A 22 8.26 -17.40 -0.31
N LEU A 23 7.71 -16.94 -1.41
CA LEU A 23 6.51 -16.11 -1.50
C LEU A 23 5.47 -16.77 -2.42
N SER A 24 5.55 -18.10 -2.59
CA SER A 24 4.68 -18.86 -3.50
C SER A 24 3.19 -18.73 -3.14
N GLU A 25 2.85 -18.52 -1.87
CA GLU A 25 1.48 -18.27 -1.43
C GLU A 25 0.86 -17.00 -2.02
N TYR A 26 1.69 -16.04 -2.44
CA TYR A 26 1.27 -14.79 -3.08
C TYR A 26 1.36 -14.86 -4.61
N ASN A 27 1.89 -15.95 -5.16
CA ASN A 27 2.02 -16.11 -6.60
C ASN A 27 0.68 -16.50 -7.24
N ALA A 28 0.36 -15.92 -8.39
CA ALA A 28 -0.92 -16.06 -9.07
C ALA A 28 -2.12 -15.72 -8.17
N ALA A 29 -1.97 -14.74 -7.27
CA ALA A 29 -2.96 -14.41 -6.25
C ALA A 29 -3.40 -12.95 -6.31
N LYS A 30 -4.67 -12.72 -5.96
CA LYS A 30 -5.20 -11.38 -5.72
C LYS A 30 -4.97 -11.01 -4.25
N MET A 31 -4.30 -9.90 -4.02
CA MET A 31 -3.99 -9.45 -2.67
C MET A 31 -5.24 -8.95 -1.93
N ASP A 32 -5.37 -9.34 -0.67
CA ASP A 32 -6.41 -8.91 0.28
C ASP A 32 -5.91 -7.90 1.32
N SER A 33 -4.62 -7.64 1.33
CA SER A 33 -3.90 -6.85 2.33
C SER A 33 -2.81 -6.02 1.68
N TYR A 34 -2.24 -5.09 2.45
CA TYR A 34 -1.00 -4.41 2.09
C TYR A 34 0.18 -5.32 2.42
N ILE A 35 1.11 -5.50 1.48
CA ILE A 35 2.33 -6.25 1.70
C ILE A 35 3.51 -5.36 1.32
N PHE A 36 4.29 -4.96 2.32
CA PHE A 36 5.49 -4.15 2.16
C PHE A 36 6.69 -5.08 2.18
N LEU A 37 7.43 -5.13 1.08
CA LEU A 37 8.66 -5.89 0.96
C LEU A 37 9.85 -4.95 0.89
N ALA A 38 10.80 -5.12 1.80
CA ALA A 38 12.09 -4.45 1.77
C ALA A 38 13.15 -5.45 1.30
N CYS A 39 13.65 -5.28 0.08
CA CYS A 39 14.78 -6.04 -0.44
C CYS A 39 16.08 -5.39 0.04
N ARG A 40 16.73 -5.97 1.06
CA ARG A 40 17.96 -5.42 1.62
C ARG A 40 19.20 -5.84 0.86
N LYS A 41 19.16 -7.02 0.25
CA LYS A 41 20.23 -7.58 -0.56
C LYS A 41 19.65 -8.48 -1.64
N GLY A 42 20.38 -8.64 -2.73
CA GLY A 42 20.00 -9.53 -3.81
C GLY A 42 18.96 -8.95 -4.74
N LYS A 43 18.12 -9.79 -5.30
CA LYS A 43 17.12 -9.42 -6.32
C LYS A 43 15.79 -10.11 -6.05
N LEU A 44 14.71 -9.42 -6.38
CA LEU A 44 13.35 -9.92 -6.43
C LEU A 44 12.71 -9.48 -7.74
N GLN A 45 12.18 -10.42 -8.52
CA GLN A 45 11.31 -10.12 -9.66
C GLN A 45 9.88 -10.44 -9.29
N VAL A 46 8.95 -9.62 -9.75
CA VAL A 46 7.51 -9.81 -9.53
C VAL A 46 6.70 -9.12 -10.62
N ASP A 47 5.62 -9.73 -11.04
CA ASP A 47 4.64 -9.13 -11.92
C ASP A 47 3.45 -8.63 -11.08
N ILE A 48 3.09 -7.36 -11.23
CA ILE A 48 1.93 -6.75 -10.57
C ILE A 48 0.99 -6.21 -11.63
N ASN A 49 -0.21 -6.74 -11.68
CA ASN A 49 -1.24 -6.40 -12.68
C ASN A 49 -0.71 -6.49 -14.12
N GLY A 50 0.10 -7.52 -14.41
CA GLY A 50 0.68 -7.79 -15.72
C GLY A 50 1.89 -6.92 -16.09
N LYS A 51 2.44 -6.15 -15.16
CA LYS A 51 3.66 -5.36 -15.34
C LYS A 51 4.78 -5.92 -14.47
N SER A 52 5.92 -6.24 -15.12
CA SER A 52 7.10 -6.76 -14.42
C SER A 52 7.89 -5.68 -13.70
N TYR A 53 8.30 -5.98 -12.49
CA TYR A 53 9.17 -5.15 -11.65
C TYR A 53 10.39 -5.96 -11.23
N MET A 54 11.56 -5.35 -11.37
CA MET A 54 12.81 -5.89 -10.83
C MET A 54 13.22 -5.02 -9.64
N VAL A 55 13.30 -5.65 -8.48
CA VAL A 55 13.67 -5.04 -7.21
C VAL A 55 15.08 -5.47 -6.86
N HIS A 56 15.93 -4.53 -6.58
CA HIS A 56 17.32 -4.79 -6.15
C HIS A 56 17.51 -4.43 -4.69
N GLY A 57 18.67 -4.75 -4.13
CA GLY A 57 19.01 -4.34 -2.76
C GLY A 57 18.80 -2.84 -2.54
N ASN A 58 18.31 -2.48 -1.36
CA ASN A 58 17.95 -1.14 -0.94
C ASN A 58 16.73 -0.55 -1.69
N THR A 59 15.82 -1.41 -2.13
CA THR A 59 14.57 -0.99 -2.76
C THR A 59 13.40 -1.63 -2.05
N ASN A 60 12.35 -0.83 -1.86
CA ASN A 60 11.08 -1.29 -1.31
C ASN A 60 10.06 -1.48 -2.43
N ILE A 61 9.26 -2.53 -2.33
CA ILE A 61 8.09 -2.74 -3.20
C ILE A 61 6.85 -3.01 -2.35
N THR A 62 5.72 -2.51 -2.79
CA THR A 62 4.45 -2.68 -2.07
C THR A 62 3.43 -3.36 -2.97
N PHE A 63 2.83 -4.43 -2.48
CA PHE A 63 1.61 -4.99 -3.07
C PHE A 63 0.41 -4.36 -2.38
N LEU A 64 -0.50 -3.84 -3.18
CA LEU A 64 -1.71 -3.20 -2.67
C LEU A 64 -2.88 -4.18 -2.64
N PRO A 65 -3.89 -3.97 -1.79
CA PRO A 65 -5.14 -4.68 -1.88
C PRO A 65 -5.71 -4.63 -3.30
N ASN A 66 -6.25 -5.74 -3.76
CA ASN A 66 -6.76 -5.95 -5.12
C ASN A 66 -5.70 -6.01 -6.23
N ASN A 67 -4.40 -5.88 -5.96
CA ASN A 67 -3.39 -6.23 -6.95
C ASN A 67 -3.45 -7.72 -7.26
N TYR A 68 -3.29 -8.05 -8.54
CA TYR A 68 -2.96 -9.42 -8.95
C TYR A 68 -1.44 -9.52 -9.04
N VAL A 69 -0.87 -10.43 -8.27
CA VAL A 69 0.58 -10.63 -8.18
C VAL A 69 0.92 -11.98 -8.77
N ASP A 70 1.95 -12.04 -9.60
CA ASP A 70 2.39 -13.26 -10.29
C ASP A 70 3.90 -13.23 -10.55
N ASN A 71 4.44 -14.39 -11.00
CA ASN A 71 5.85 -14.56 -11.41
C ASN A 71 6.85 -14.03 -10.37
N ILE A 72 6.63 -14.38 -9.08
CA ILE A 72 7.53 -14.00 -8.01
C ILE A 72 8.78 -14.88 -8.07
N LEU A 73 9.93 -14.28 -8.31
CA LEU A 73 11.23 -14.95 -8.35
C LEU A 73 12.18 -14.28 -7.36
N ILE A 74 12.61 -15.04 -6.36
CA ILE A 74 13.54 -14.57 -5.33
C ILE A 74 14.94 -15.08 -5.64
N GLY A 75 15.92 -14.16 -5.71
CA GLY A 75 17.32 -14.54 -5.89
C GLY A 75 17.86 -15.32 -4.68
N VAL A 76 18.78 -16.25 -4.92
CA VAL A 76 19.33 -17.13 -3.88
C VAL A 76 20.05 -16.38 -2.75
N ASP A 77 20.58 -15.19 -3.04
CA ASP A 77 21.29 -14.31 -2.10
C ASP A 77 20.39 -13.20 -1.54
N ALA A 78 19.09 -13.22 -1.89
CA ALA A 78 18.17 -12.17 -1.45
C ALA A 78 17.92 -12.23 0.04
N ASN A 79 17.92 -11.03 0.67
CA ASN A 79 17.48 -10.80 2.03
C ASN A 79 16.26 -9.88 1.98
N ILE A 80 15.09 -10.44 2.27
CA ILE A 80 13.79 -9.77 2.16
C ILE A 80 13.13 -9.74 3.53
N VAL A 81 12.64 -8.56 3.90
CA VAL A 81 11.76 -8.35 5.06
C VAL A 81 10.37 -8.04 4.55
N MET A 82 9.36 -8.68 5.12
CA MET A 82 7.96 -8.47 4.80
C MET A 82 7.19 -7.97 6.01
N LEU A 83 6.46 -6.89 5.82
CA LEU A 83 5.42 -6.44 6.72
C LEU A 83 4.08 -6.54 5.98
N LYS A 84 3.21 -7.47 6.40
CA LYS A 84 1.84 -7.59 5.90
C LYS A 84 0.90 -6.91 6.88
N LEU A 85 0.04 -6.03 6.38
CA LEU A 85 -0.96 -5.30 7.16
C LEU A 85 -2.34 -5.49 6.55
N SER A 86 -3.34 -5.79 7.39
CA SER A 86 -4.73 -5.82 6.94
C SER A 86 -5.20 -4.44 6.48
N VAL A 87 -6.19 -4.39 5.60
CA VAL A 87 -6.83 -3.12 5.19
C VAL A 87 -7.40 -2.40 6.40
N ARG A 88 -7.94 -3.15 7.37
CA ARG A 88 -8.52 -2.63 8.61
C ARG A 88 -7.51 -1.82 9.42
N ILE A 89 -6.34 -2.38 9.72
CA ILE A 89 -5.32 -1.70 10.54
C ILE A 89 -4.79 -0.45 9.86
N VAL A 90 -4.54 -0.50 8.53
CA VAL A 90 -4.08 0.68 7.78
C VAL A 90 -5.15 1.78 7.79
N SER A 91 -6.41 1.45 7.54
CA SER A 91 -7.51 2.43 7.59
C SER A 91 -7.70 3.03 8.98
N GLU A 92 -7.51 2.24 10.05
CA GLU A 92 -7.58 2.71 11.43
C GLU A 92 -6.43 3.67 11.77
N LEU A 93 -5.19 3.26 11.51
CA LEU A 93 -4.01 4.05 11.85
C LEU A 93 -3.89 5.32 11.00
N MET A 94 -4.27 5.24 9.73
CA MET A 94 -4.18 6.36 8.79
C MET A 94 -5.48 7.19 8.70
N ARG A 95 -6.41 7.03 9.63
CA ARG A 95 -7.74 7.67 9.58
C ARG A 95 -7.69 9.17 9.30
N GLU A 96 -6.82 9.90 9.97
CA GLU A 96 -6.67 11.36 9.80
C GLU A 96 -5.97 11.73 8.48
N HIS A 97 -5.23 10.79 7.88
CA HIS A 97 -4.44 10.98 6.67
C HIS A 97 -4.87 10.06 5.51
N ILE A 98 -6.03 9.41 5.65
CA ILE A 98 -6.46 8.37 4.70
C ILE A 98 -6.60 8.89 3.26
N ASP A 99 -7.01 10.14 3.09
CA ASP A 99 -7.12 10.75 1.77
C ASP A 99 -5.76 10.94 1.11
N SER A 100 -4.76 11.42 1.87
CA SER A 100 -3.39 11.55 1.40
C SER A 100 -2.78 10.17 1.12
N TRP A 101 -3.00 9.20 2.00
CA TRP A 101 -2.56 7.82 1.83
C TRP A 101 -3.12 7.20 0.55
N ASN A 102 -4.43 7.25 0.36
CA ASN A 102 -5.09 6.71 -0.83
C ASN A 102 -4.60 7.40 -2.11
N ARG A 103 -4.47 8.72 -2.08
CA ARG A 103 -3.93 9.51 -3.20
C ARG A 103 -2.54 9.02 -3.58
N MET A 104 -1.63 8.90 -2.61
CA MET A 104 -0.25 8.51 -2.86
C MET A 104 -0.14 7.08 -3.37
N ILE A 105 -0.80 6.15 -2.74
CA ILE A 105 -0.72 4.73 -3.09
C ILE A 105 -1.38 4.43 -4.44
N TYR A 106 -2.59 4.95 -4.69
CA TYR A 106 -3.34 4.61 -5.91
C TYR A 106 -3.00 5.51 -7.10
N VAL A 107 -2.63 6.77 -6.87
CA VAL A 107 -2.28 7.72 -7.94
C VAL A 107 -0.85 7.54 -8.40
N HIS A 108 0.09 7.49 -7.48
CA HIS A 108 1.51 7.38 -7.80
C HIS A 108 1.95 5.93 -8.05
N LYS A 109 1.04 4.94 -7.84
CA LYS A 109 1.33 3.51 -8.05
C LYS A 109 2.70 3.15 -7.47
N ALA A 110 2.91 3.52 -6.20
CA ALA A 110 4.20 3.39 -5.52
C ALA A 110 4.54 1.92 -5.25
N TYR A 111 4.58 1.11 -6.30
CA TYR A 111 4.94 -0.30 -6.19
C TYR A 111 6.42 -0.50 -5.90
N SER A 112 7.27 0.36 -6.44
CA SER A 112 8.72 0.29 -6.23
C SER A 112 9.25 1.70 -6.06
N MET A 113 9.87 1.97 -4.92
CA MET A 113 10.50 3.26 -4.63
C MET A 113 11.97 3.04 -4.28
N PRO A 114 12.88 3.57 -5.09
CA PRO A 114 14.26 3.69 -4.65
C PRO A 114 14.31 4.67 -3.47
N SER A 115 14.91 4.25 -2.39
CA SER A 115 15.15 5.10 -1.22
C SER A 115 16.49 5.82 -1.39
N GLY A 116 16.55 7.12 -1.06
CA GLY A 116 17.83 7.79 -0.83
C GLY A 116 18.54 7.18 0.38
N GLU A 117 19.86 7.35 0.47
CA GLU A 117 20.65 6.78 1.56
C GLU A 117 20.13 7.20 2.95
N GLU A 118 19.76 8.46 3.12
CA GLU A 118 19.21 9.01 4.37
C GLU A 118 17.85 8.39 4.72
N GLN A 119 16.95 8.27 3.74
CA GLN A 119 15.63 7.66 3.92
C GLN A 119 15.73 6.18 4.26
N GLU A 120 16.69 5.49 3.67
CA GLU A 120 16.94 4.09 3.96
C GLU A 120 17.49 3.90 5.38
N GLU A 121 18.42 4.74 5.82
CA GLU A 121 18.94 4.70 7.18
C GLU A 121 17.82 4.92 8.20
N GLN A 122 16.94 5.90 8.00
CA GLN A 122 15.78 6.14 8.86
C GLN A 122 14.85 4.91 8.91
N MET A 123 14.51 4.33 7.76
CA MET A 123 13.67 3.13 7.71
C MET A 123 14.32 1.93 8.42
N GLN A 124 15.65 1.81 8.40
CA GLN A 124 16.36 0.77 9.14
C GLN A 124 16.19 0.91 10.66
N TYR A 125 16.14 2.12 11.21
CA TYR A 125 15.84 2.33 12.63
C TYR A 125 14.44 1.84 13.00
N TYR A 126 13.42 2.15 12.17
CA TYR A 126 12.07 1.63 12.38
C TYR A 126 12.02 0.11 12.31
N TYR A 127 12.69 -0.51 11.34
CA TYR A 127 12.76 -1.96 11.24
C TYR A 127 13.45 -2.61 12.46
N ARG A 128 14.55 -2.07 12.93
CA ARG A 128 15.22 -2.58 14.13
C ARG A 128 14.32 -2.47 15.35
N LEU A 129 13.63 -1.35 15.48
CA LEU A 129 12.71 -1.10 16.60
C LEU A 129 11.53 -2.09 16.57
N ILE A 130 10.85 -2.23 15.43
CA ILE A 130 9.70 -3.11 15.33
C ILE A 130 10.10 -4.58 15.51
N LEU A 131 11.21 -5.03 14.93
CA LEU A 131 11.75 -6.37 15.13
C LEU A 131 12.06 -6.64 16.62
N SER A 132 12.73 -5.72 17.29
CA SER A 132 13.03 -5.84 18.72
C SER A 132 11.77 -5.94 19.57
N LYS A 133 10.72 -5.23 19.24
CA LYS A 133 9.46 -5.30 19.99
C LYS A 133 8.68 -6.56 19.67
N MET A 134 8.55 -6.92 18.41
CA MET A 134 7.80 -8.10 17.98
C MET A 134 8.46 -9.42 18.43
N SER A 135 9.80 -9.47 18.52
CA SER A 135 10.53 -10.64 19.02
C SER A 135 10.57 -10.72 20.55
N SER A 136 10.05 -9.73 21.26
CA SER A 136 10.05 -9.70 22.72
C SER A 136 8.84 -10.40 23.30
N ALA A 137 8.96 -10.97 24.50
CA ALA A 137 7.80 -11.50 25.22
C ALA A 137 6.73 -10.43 25.41
N PRO A 138 5.43 -10.76 25.24
CA PRO A 138 4.35 -9.82 25.41
C PRO A 138 4.36 -9.18 26.81
N LYS A 139 4.25 -7.84 26.83
CA LYS A 139 4.14 -7.02 28.04
C LYS A 139 2.83 -6.23 28.01
N PRO A 140 2.42 -5.59 29.11
CA PRO A 140 1.32 -4.64 29.06
C PRO A 140 1.54 -3.61 27.94
N TYR A 141 0.49 -3.28 27.20
CA TYR A 141 0.50 -2.35 26.07
C TYR A 141 1.37 -2.78 24.86
N HIS A 142 1.72 -4.07 24.77
CA HIS A 142 2.60 -4.57 23.69
C HIS A 142 2.00 -4.34 22.29
N LYS A 143 0.70 -4.65 22.13
CA LYS A 143 0.00 -4.42 20.85
C LYS A 143 -0.08 -2.94 20.49
N GLU A 144 -0.38 -2.09 21.46
CA GLU A 144 -0.47 -0.64 21.27
C GLU A 144 0.89 -0.04 20.87
N ILE A 145 1.98 -0.52 21.47
CA ILE A 145 3.34 -0.11 21.10
C ILE A 145 3.64 -0.53 19.66
N ILE A 146 3.35 -1.76 19.29
CA ILE A 146 3.55 -2.25 17.91
C ILE A 146 2.73 -1.41 16.92
N ARG A 147 1.46 -1.15 17.20
CA ARG A 147 0.58 -0.31 16.38
C ARG A 147 1.11 1.12 16.23
N SER A 148 1.64 1.70 17.29
CA SER A 148 2.25 3.04 17.25
C SER A 148 3.50 3.09 16.38
N ILE A 149 4.33 2.05 16.41
CA ILE A 149 5.52 1.93 15.54
C ILE A 149 5.08 1.77 14.08
N ILE A 150 4.09 0.93 13.80
CA ILE A 150 3.52 0.75 12.46
C ILE A 150 2.96 2.08 11.95
N HIS A 151 2.21 2.81 12.79
CA HIS A 151 1.69 4.14 12.42
C HIS A 151 2.82 5.09 12.04
N ALA A 152 3.90 5.16 12.84
CA ALA A 152 5.06 5.97 12.51
C ALA A 152 5.70 5.56 11.17
N ILE A 153 5.85 4.26 10.89
CA ILE A 153 6.34 3.75 9.60
C ILE A 153 5.44 4.20 8.44
N LEU A 154 4.12 4.10 8.58
CA LEU A 154 3.16 4.49 7.54
C LEU A 154 3.21 6.00 7.27
N LEU A 155 3.32 6.83 8.31
CA LEU A 155 3.48 8.28 8.18
C LEU A 155 4.80 8.66 7.51
N GLU A 156 5.90 7.99 7.86
CA GLU A 156 7.20 8.20 7.21
C GLU A 156 7.14 7.83 5.73
N MET A 157 6.51 6.71 5.40
CA MET A 157 6.29 6.33 4.00
C MET A 157 5.45 7.38 3.26
N LEU A 158 4.37 7.87 3.86
CA LEU A 158 3.53 8.91 3.26
C LEU A 158 4.33 10.20 3.03
N SER A 159 5.10 10.64 4.02
CA SER A 159 5.97 11.83 3.92
C SER A 159 6.96 11.71 2.78
N ASN A 160 7.64 10.56 2.69
CA ASN A 160 8.61 10.30 1.60
C ASN A 160 7.95 10.27 0.22
N MET A 161 6.74 9.71 0.12
CA MET A 161 5.96 9.72 -1.13
C MET A 161 5.55 11.14 -1.53
N GLU A 162 5.11 11.97 -0.60
CA GLU A 162 4.74 13.37 -0.86
C GLU A 162 5.94 14.19 -1.34
N MET A 163 7.10 14.04 -0.72
CA MET A 163 8.33 14.73 -1.13
C MET A 163 8.79 14.32 -2.54
N ASN A 164 8.66 13.06 -2.91
CA ASN A 164 9.09 12.55 -4.21
C ASN A 164 8.02 12.75 -5.30
N GLY A 165 6.75 12.91 -4.94
CA GLY A 165 5.62 13.05 -5.86
C GLY A 165 5.44 14.43 -6.50
N THR A 166 6.19 15.44 -6.07
CA THR A 166 6.05 16.84 -6.54
C THR A 166 6.75 17.15 -7.87
N ARG A 167 7.34 16.16 -8.55
CA ARG A 167 8.07 16.34 -9.81
C ARG A 167 7.35 15.73 -11.01
N SER A 168 6.22 16.27 -11.45
CA SER A 168 5.67 15.93 -12.77
C SER A 168 4.78 17.03 -13.37
N GLU A 169 5.01 17.28 -14.64
CA GLU A 169 4.60 18.40 -15.48
C GLU A 169 3.08 18.66 -15.68
N ASP A 170 2.75 19.89 -16.12
CA ASP A 170 1.47 20.60 -16.02
C ASP A 170 0.15 19.91 -16.48
N ASP A 171 0.14 19.09 -17.53
CA ASP A 171 -1.12 18.51 -18.07
C ASP A 171 -1.50 17.20 -17.36
N GLU A 172 -0.52 16.43 -16.96
CA GLU A 172 -0.69 15.22 -16.13
C GLU A 172 -1.17 15.59 -14.72
N THR A 173 -0.72 16.74 -14.23
CA THR A 173 -1.08 17.32 -12.92
C THR A 173 -2.58 17.64 -12.83
N ARG A 174 -3.20 18.18 -13.89
CA ARG A 174 -4.65 18.50 -13.90
C ARG A 174 -5.51 17.25 -13.85
N VAL A 175 -5.18 16.22 -14.64
CA VAL A 175 -5.91 14.95 -14.66
C VAL A 175 -5.78 14.23 -13.32
N LYS A 176 -4.57 14.21 -12.74
CA LYS A 176 -4.32 13.67 -11.39
C LYS A 176 -5.07 14.45 -10.31
N SER A 177 -5.13 15.78 -10.41
CA SER A 177 -5.90 16.63 -9.49
C SER A 177 -7.40 16.30 -9.51
N HIS A 178 -7.98 16.13 -10.70
CA HIS A 178 -9.38 15.72 -10.81
C HIS A 178 -9.65 14.34 -10.22
N PHE A 179 -8.77 13.39 -10.44
CA PHE A 179 -8.85 12.07 -9.85
C PHE A 179 -8.76 12.11 -8.33
N ASN A 180 -7.83 12.88 -7.78
CA ASN A 180 -7.68 13.05 -6.33
C ASN A 180 -8.93 13.66 -5.68
N ARG A 181 -9.52 14.68 -6.31
CA ARG A 181 -10.78 15.27 -5.83
C ARG A 181 -11.92 14.26 -5.83
N PHE A 182 -11.95 13.37 -6.82
CA PHE A 182 -12.92 12.28 -6.85
C PHE A 182 -12.72 11.28 -5.71
N LEU A 183 -11.49 10.83 -5.48
CA LEU A 183 -11.18 9.90 -4.38
C LEU A 183 -11.50 10.52 -3.01
N ASN A 184 -11.11 11.77 -2.79
CA ASN A 184 -11.44 12.50 -1.55
C ASN A 184 -12.95 12.58 -1.34
N MET A 185 -13.71 12.81 -2.40
CA MET A 185 -15.17 12.83 -2.32
C MET A 185 -15.74 11.46 -1.98
N LEU A 186 -15.21 10.37 -2.58
CA LEU A 186 -15.61 9.00 -2.24
C LEU A 186 -15.35 8.69 -0.77
N SER A 187 -14.16 9.02 -0.26
CA SER A 187 -13.79 8.76 1.13
C SER A 187 -14.70 9.50 2.10
N ASN A 188 -15.04 10.77 1.82
CA ASN A 188 -15.81 11.63 2.70
C ASN A 188 -17.34 11.52 2.54
N THR A 189 -17.83 10.74 1.57
CA THR A 189 -19.27 10.57 1.35
C THR A 189 -19.81 9.45 2.25
N SER A 190 -20.75 9.75 3.13
CA SER A 190 -21.36 8.77 4.06
C SER A 190 -22.08 7.62 3.37
N VAL A 191 -22.71 7.85 2.22
CA VAL A 191 -23.32 6.82 1.37
C VAL A 191 -22.53 6.77 0.07
N LYS A 192 -21.58 5.85 -0.02
CA LYS A 192 -20.62 5.76 -1.15
C LYS A 192 -21.26 5.22 -2.43
N HIS A 193 -22.21 4.29 -2.31
CA HIS A 193 -22.91 3.71 -3.47
C HIS A 193 -23.88 4.72 -4.13
N ARG A 194 -23.31 5.68 -4.85
CA ARG A 194 -24.01 6.67 -5.66
C ARG A 194 -23.63 6.52 -7.14
N PRO A 195 -24.51 6.87 -8.08
CA PRO A 195 -24.17 6.82 -9.51
C PRO A 195 -23.00 7.76 -9.82
N VAL A 196 -22.17 7.41 -10.82
CA VAL A 196 -21.03 8.23 -11.28
C VAL A 196 -21.41 9.67 -11.52
N LYS A 197 -22.65 9.91 -12.02
CA LYS A 197 -23.20 11.25 -12.25
C LYS A 197 -23.18 12.11 -10.98
N TYR A 198 -23.53 11.55 -9.83
CA TYR A 198 -23.53 12.29 -8.56
C TYR A 198 -22.17 12.89 -8.23
N TYR A 199 -21.12 12.11 -8.41
CA TYR A 199 -19.73 12.56 -8.17
C TYR A 199 -19.25 13.54 -9.24
N ALA A 200 -19.59 13.26 -10.50
CA ALA A 200 -19.24 14.11 -11.62
C ALA A 200 -19.88 15.52 -11.51
N ASP A 201 -21.16 15.58 -11.17
CA ASP A 201 -21.90 16.86 -10.99
C ASP A 201 -21.27 17.68 -9.86
N LYS A 202 -20.92 17.05 -8.72
CA LYS A 202 -20.23 17.74 -7.60
C LYS A 202 -18.83 18.22 -7.95
N LEU A 203 -18.16 17.55 -8.87
CA LEU A 203 -16.83 17.94 -9.35
C LEU A 203 -16.88 18.90 -10.54
N CYS A 204 -18.08 19.32 -10.95
CA CYS A 204 -18.33 20.20 -12.11
C CYS A 204 -17.75 19.64 -13.41
N MET A 205 -17.94 18.33 -13.65
CA MET A 205 -17.48 17.63 -14.86
C MET A 205 -18.52 16.63 -15.38
N SER A 206 -18.36 16.15 -16.61
CA SER A 206 -19.22 15.11 -17.14
C SER A 206 -18.86 13.72 -16.59
N SER A 207 -19.83 12.81 -16.48
CA SER A 207 -19.60 11.42 -16.07
C SER A 207 -18.61 10.70 -16.99
N LYS A 208 -18.63 11.03 -18.29
CA LYS A 208 -17.71 10.50 -19.28
C LYS A 208 -16.27 10.95 -18.98
N TYR A 209 -16.07 12.26 -18.76
CA TYR A 209 -14.77 12.81 -18.45
C TYR A 209 -14.22 12.28 -17.12
N LEU A 210 -15.06 12.18 -16.07
CA LEU A 210 -14.64 11.56 -14.81
C LEU A 210 -14.17 10.12 -15.00
N SER A 211 -14.90 9.32 -15.81
CA SER A 211 -14.51 7.94 -16.11
C SER A 211 -13.23 7.86 -16.93
N GLU A 212 -13.00 8.79 -17.87
CA GLU A 212 -11.76 8.89 -18.63
C GLU A 212 -10.56 9.28 -17.73
N VAL A 213 -10.76 10.25 -16.83
CA VAL A 213 -9.77 10.64 -15.80
C VAL A 213 -9.39 9.43 -14.95
N CYS A 214 -10.37 8.70 -14.41
CA CYS A 214 -10.12 7.50 -13.61
C CYS A 214 -9.34 6.45 -14.41
N LYS A 215 -9.75 6.13 -15.63
CA LYS A 215 -9.06 5.18 -16.50
C LYS A 215 -7.63 5.61 -16.82
N LYS A 216 -7.40 6.89 -17.13
CA LYS A 216 -6.08 7.43 -17.47
C LYS A 216 -5.11 7.33 -16.31
N VAL A 217 -5.58 7.61 -15.08
CA VAL A 217 -4.71 7.63 -13.89
C VAL A 217 -4.54 6.25 -13.28
N SER A 218 -5.64 5.49 -13.14
CA SER A 218 -5.66 4.24 -12.36
C SER A 218 -5.97 2.98 -13.17
N GLN A 219 -6.25 3.12 -14.48
CA GLN A 219 -6.73 2.06 -15.37
C GLN A 219 -8.08 1.44 -14.97
N LYS A 220 -8.74 1.99 -13.94
CA LYS A 220 -10.06 1.59 -13.46
C LYS A 220 -11.09 2.63 -13.82
N SER A 221 -12.34 2.22 -14.02
CA SER A 221 -13.45 3.16 -14.24
C SER A 221 -13.88 3.86 -12.95
N ALA A 222 -14.57 4.98 -13.05
CA ALA A 222 -15.18 5.62 -11.88
C ALA A 222 -16.18 4.70 -11.16
N CYS A 223 -16.92 3.86 -11.90
CA CYS A 223 -17.84 2.88 -11.34
C CYS A 223 -17.09 1.84 -10.47
N THR A 224 -15.99 1.30 -10.98
CA THR A 224 -15.15 0.33 -10.25
C THR A 224 -14.63 0.93 -8.95
N TRP A 225 -14.21 2.19 -8.94
CA TRP A 225 -13.79 2.89 -7.74
C TRP A 225 -14.92 3.03 -6.72
N ILE A 226 -16.12 3.42 -7.16
CA ILE A 226 -17.31 3.55 -6.31
C ILE A 226 -17.64 2.19 -5.67
N GLU A 227 -17.59 1.11 -6.44
CA GLU A 227 -17.85 -0.25 -5.95
C GLU A 227 -16.80 -0.70 -4.94
N GLU A 228 -15.51 -0.46 -5.19
CA GLU A 228 -14.42 -0.79 -4.27
C GLU A 228 -14.59 -0.08 -2.93
N PHE A 229 -14.78 1.24 -2.93
CA PHE A 229 -15.00 2.02 -1.71
C PHE A 229 -16.29 1.63 -0.96
N THR A 230 -17.34 1.29 -1.71
CA THR A 230 -18.60 0.80 -1.10
C THR A 230 -18.38 -0.55 -0.42
N ASN A 231 -17.68 -1.47 -1.06
CA ASN A 231 -17.39 -2.78 -0.49
C ASN A 231 -16.48 -2.70 0.74
N GLU A 232 -15.52 -1.79 0.75
CA GLU A 232 -14.69 -1.52 1.92
C GLU A 232 -15.51 -0.96 3.08
N ASP A 233 -16.39 -0.01 2.82
CA ASP A 233 -17.30 0.59 3.81
C ASP A 233 -18.25 -0.47 4.43
N ILE A 234 -18.83 -1.32 3.59
CA ILE A 234 -19.68 -2.44 4.04
C ILE A 234 -18.87 -3.40 4.93
N ARG A 235 -17.66 -3.76 4.54
CA ARG A 235 -16.82 -4.63 5.38
C ARG A 235 -16.48 -3.99 6.72
N TYR A 236 -16.20 -2.69 6.74
CA TYR A 236 -15.89 -1.95 7.96
C TYR A 236 -17.08 -1.90 8.94
N HIS A 237 -18.32 -1.87 8.43
CA HIS A 237 -19.53 -1.80 9.28
C HIS A 237 -20.11 -3.16 9.67
N LEU A 238 -19.68 -4.26 9.02
CA LEU A 238 -20.19 -5.61 9.31
C LEU A 238 -19.28 -6.42 10.26
N PHE A 239 -18.07 -5.96 10.53
CA PHE A 239 -17.08 -6.58 11.41
C PHE A 239 -16.48 -5.54 12.35
#